data_4683a2d089e4224e88b8dff953bf5936
#
_entry.id   4683a2d089e4224e88b8dff953bf5936
#
_cell.length_a   1.000
_cell.length_b   1.000
_cell.length_c   1.000
_cell.angle_alpha   90.00
_cell.angle_beta   90.00
_cell.angle_gamma   90.00
#
_symmetry.space_group_name_H-M   'P 1'
#
loop_
_entity.id
_entity.type
_entity.pdbx_description
1 polymer ?
#
loop_
_entity_poly.entity_id
_entity_poly.type
_entity_poly.pdbx_seq_one_letter_code
_entity_poly.pdbx_strand_id
1 'polypeptide(L)'
;MQARPFFGIVIAALVSSVSLSCIDPVHSDDVAALGNERTGVAPGPTHRPGQPCRVCHGGTGPGKPEFIIAGTVYLKRGNGLPAQGVDVVISDGNKNELRRLRSNEVGNFYVSTDDWKPGPTFPLFSRLEYGGTVKEMQTAIGRRGDCSFCHYGADGEKTHMPPLYLTEPTAP
;
A
#
# COMPACT_ATOMS: atom_id res chain seq x y z
N MET A 1 14.29 30.09 -75.02
CA MET A 1 13.40 30.16 -73.84
C MET A 1 13.53 28.91 -73.03
N GLN A 2 14.28 28.99 -71.91
CA GLN A 2 14.53 27.81 -71.05
C GLN A 2 13.70 28.00 -69.77
N ALA A 3 12.81 27.04 -69.51
CA ALA A 3 12.03 26.95 -68.31
C ALA A 3 12.85 26.35 -67.18
N ARG A 4 13.02 27.05 -66.07
CA ARG A 4 13.65 26.54 -64.85
C ARG A 4 12.62 25.85 -63.99
N PRO A 5 12.86 24.62 -63.50
CA PRO A 5 11.98 23.99 -62.55
C PRO A 5 12.25 24.56 -61.15
N PHE A 6 11.22 25.04 -60.46
CA PHE A 6 11.25 25.39 -59.05
C PHE A 6 11.21 24.07 -58.24
N PHE A 7 12.32 23.80 -57.55
CA PHE A 7 12.38 22.73 -56.58
C PHE A 7 11.76 23.24 -55.25
N GLY A 8 10.55 22.85 -54.99
CA GLY A 8 9.90 23.11 -53.73
C GLY A 8 10.43 22.14 -52.65
N ILE A 9 11.20 22.69 -51.70
CA ILE A 9 11.63 21.95 -50.52
C ILE A 9 10.43 21.86 -49.58
N VAL A 10 9.82 20.70 -49.50
CA VAL A 10 8.80 20.36 -48.46
C VAL A 10 9.59 20.00 -47.19
N ILE A 11 9.68 20.94 -46.26
CA ILE A 11 10.19 20.67 -44.91
C ILE A 11 9.04 19.98 -44.16
N ALA A 12 9.10 18.67 -44.07
CA ALA A 12 8.27 17.88 -43.19
C ALA A 12 8.75 18.11 -41.74
N ALA A 13 8.10 19.01 -41.02
CA ALA A 13 8.31 19.18 -39.59
C ALA A 13 7.72 17.93 -38.91
N LEU A 14 8.60 17.00 -38.54
CA LEU A 14 8.27 15.92 -37.61
C LEU A 14 8.05 16.55 -36.22
N VAL A 15 6.80 16.83 -35.91
CA VAL A 15 6.40 17.13 -34.54
C VAL A 15 6.46 15.80 -33.75
N SER A 16 7.61 15.53 -33.13
CA SER A 16 7.71 14.47 -32.13
C SER A 16 6.82 14.86 -30.96
N SER A 17 5.64 14.27 -30.91
CA SER A 17 4.76 14.30 -29.74
C SER A 17 5.49 13.57 -28.61
N VAL A 18 6.24 14.29 -27.82
CA VAL A 18 6.72 13.81 -26.54
C VAL A 18 5.47 13.65 -25.69
N SER A 19 4.98 12.42 -25.56
CA SER A 19 3.97 12.06 -24.60
C SER A 19 4.55 12.35 -23.21
N LEU A 20 4.31 13.56 -22.70
CA LEU A 20 4.48 13.83 -21.28
C LEU A 20 3.43 12.97 -20.58
N SER A 21 3.80 11.72 -20.23
CA SER A 21 3.05 10.98 -19.27
C SER A 21 3.03 11.85 -18.01
N CYS A 22 1.84 12.18 -17.52
CA CYS A 22 1.69 12.89 -16.25
C CYS A 22 2.24 11.97 -15.16
N ILE A 23 3.54 12.08 -14.90
CA ILE A 23 4.16 11.51 -13.71
C ILE A 23 3.66 12.39 -12.58
N ASP A 24 2.92 11.80 -11.63
CA ASP A 24 2.55 12.50 -10.40
C ASP A 24 3.82 12.70 -9.56
N PRO A 25 4.38 13.93 -9.50
CA PRO A 25 5.63 14.17 -8.81
C PRO A 25 5.50 13.92 -7.30
N VAL A 26 4.34 14.21 -6.71
CA VAL A 26 4.09 13.98 -5.28
C VAL A 26 4.15 12.50 -4.97
N HIS A 27 3.51 11.68 -5.79
CA HIS A 27 3.55 10.22 -5.62
C HIS A 27 4.97 9.65 -5.83
N SER A 28 5.71 10.21 -6.78
CA SER A 28 7.10 9.82 -7.01
C SER A 28 7.99 10.16 -5.82
N ASP A 29 7.78 11.30 -5.18
CA ASP A 29 8.48 11.71 -3.97
C ASP A 29 8.11 10.82 -2.79
N ASP A 30 6.84 10.45 -2.62
CA ASP A 30 6.39 9.48 -1.60
C ASP A 30 7.09 8.12 -1.76
N VAL A 31 7.19 7.62 -3.00
CA VAL A 31 7.91 6.38 -3.30
C VAL A 31 9.41 6.50 -2.97
N ALA A 32 10.02 7.60 -3.36
CA ALA A 32 11.45 7.86 -3.08
C ALA A 32 11.71 7.98 -1.57
N ALA A 33 10.80 8.59 -0.82
CA ALA A 33 10.91 8.75 0.64
C ALA A 33 10.91 7.42 1.40
N LEU A 34 10.37 6.34 0.82
CA LEU A 34 10.45 5.01 1.42
C LEU A 34 11.88 4.45 1.42
N GLY A 35 12.78 5.04 0.66
CA GLY A 35 14.16 4.59 0.54
C GLY A 35 14.32 3.22 -0.14
N ASN A 36 15.54 2.71 -0.12
CA ASN A 36 15.85 1.41 -0.70
C ASN A 36 15.39 0.26 0.21
N GLU A 37 15.14 -0.90 -0.39
CA GLU A 37 14.96 -2.15 0.35
C GLU A 37 16.22 -2.48 1.17
N ARG A 38 16.06 -3.15 2.30
CA ARG A 38 17.18 -3.63 3.10
C ARG A 38 18.03 -4.60 2.28
N THR A 39 19.34 -4.46 2.38
CA THR A 39 20.27 -5.38 1.71
C THR A 39 19.99 -6.82 2.09
N GLY A 40 19.90 -7.71 1.10
CA GLY A 40 19.65 -9.14 1.30
C GLY A 40 18.17 -9.55 1.39
N VAL A 41 17.24 -8.60 1.33
CA VAL A 41 15.81 -8.92 1.24
C VAL A 41 15.41 -9.02 -0.22
N ALA A 42 14.95 -10.19 -0.64
CA ALA A 42 14.44 -10.40 -1.98
C ALA A 42 13.05 -9.76 -2.15
N PRO A 43 12.69 -9.31 -3.36
CA PRO A 43 11.32 -8.95 -3.67
C PRO A 43 10.37 -10.11 -3.37
N GLY A 44 9.22 -9.83 -2.75
CA GLY A 44 8.26 -10.87 -2.42
C GLY A 44 7.38 -10.51 -1.23
N PRO A 45 6.60 -11.47 -0.70
CA PRO A 45 5.60 -11.21 0.35
C PRO A 45 6.18 -10.66 1.66
N THR A 46 7.46 -10.83 1.88
CA THR A 46 8.15 -10.49 3.14
C THR A 46 8.93 -9.19 3.11
N HIS A 47 8.96 -8.51 1.96
CA HIS A 47 9.67 -7.25 1.85
C HIS A 47 8.96 -6.12 2.61
N ARG A 48 9.72 -5.11 3.04
CA ARG A 48 9.28 -3.82 3.56
C ARG A 48 8.20 -3.87 4.66
N PRO A 49 8.32 -4.72 5.71
CA PRO A 49 7.33 -4.74 6.78
C PRO A 49 7.25 -3.38 7.48
N GLY A 50 6.01 -2.96 7.81
CA GLY A 50 5.72 -1.69 8.48
C GLY A 50 5.67 -0.47 7.56
N GLN A 51 6.09 -0.57 6.32
CA GLN A 51 5.96 0.54 5.38
C GLN A 51 4.56 0.59 4.73
N PRO A 52 4.12 1.77 4.25
CA PRO A 52 2.84 1.92 3.58
C PRO A 52 2.86 1.23 2.21
N CYS A 53 2.38 0.00 2.16
CA CYS A 53 2.46 -0.89 0.99
C CYS A 53 1.88 -0.27 -0.29
N ARG A 54 0.76 0.46 -0.15
CA ARG A 54 0.06 1.01 -1.31
C ARG A 54 0.68 2.29 -1.88
N VAL A 55 1.73 2.81 -1.26
CA VAL A 55 2.57 3.83 -1.90
C VAL A 55 3.23 3.23 -3.16
N CYS A 56 3.72 2.00 -3.09
CA CYS A 56 4.23 1.30 -4.26
C CYS A 56 3.15 0.45 -4.97
N HIS A 57 2.29 -0.25 -4.21
CA HIS A 57 1.33 -1.23 -4.73
C HIS A 57 -0.10 -0.66 -4.86
N GLY A 58 -0.27 0.63 -5.04
CA GLY A 58 -1.58 1.28 -5.25
C GLY A 58 -1.61 2.09 -6.53
N GLY A 59 -2.65 1.90 -7.34
CA GLY A 59 -2.97 2.72 -8.50
C GLY A 59 -1.79 2.94 -9.45
N THR A 60 -1.19 4.13 -9.41
CA THR A 60 -0.07 4.54 -10.27
C THR A 60 1.31 4.14 -9.73
N GLY A 61 1.38 3.47 -8.57
CA GLY A 61 2.64 3.03 -7.97
C GLY A 61 3.39 1.99 -8.81
N PRO A 62 4.71 1.88 -8.63
CA PRO A 62 5.57 0.99 -9.43
C PRO A 62 5.41 -0.49 -9.07
N GLY A 63 4.85 -0.81 -7.89
CA GLY A 63 4.74 -2.18 -7.39
C GLY A 63 3.59 -2.97 -8.02
N LYS A 64 3.84 -4.26 -8.28
CA LYS A 64 2.81 -5.21 -8.72
C LYS A 64 2.84 -6.45 -7.83
N PRO A 65 1.69 -7.09 -7.58
CA PRO A 65 0.33 -6.69 -7.97
C PRO A 65 -0.15 -5.43 -7.25
N GLU A 66 -1.26 -4.83 -7.72
CA GLU A 66 -1.93 -3.73 -7.01
C GLU A 66 -2.73 -4.28 -5.83
N PHE A 67 -2.64 -3.62 -4.65
CA PHE A 67 -3.34 -4.04 -3.44
C PHE A 67 -4.59 -3.18 -3.17
N ILE A 68 -5.66 -3.83 -2.73
CA ILE A 68 -6.84 -3.16 -2.17
C ILE A 68 -6.60 -2.86 -0.69
N ILE A 69 -6.20 -3.87 0.08
CA ILE A 69 -5.90 -3.78 1.50
C ILE A 69 -4.49 -4.35 1.72
N ALA A 70 -3.68 -3.65 2.50
CA ALA A 70 -2.36 -4.14 2.90
C ALA A 70 -1.88 -3.49 4.19
N GLY A 71 -0.98 -4.17 4.90
CA GLY A 71 -0.38 -3.65 6.13
C GLY A 71 0.52 -4.67 6.80
N THR A 72 1.00 -4.31 7.99
CA THR A 72 1.85 -5.16 8.84
C THR A 72 1.32 -5.17 10.26
N VAL A 73 1.27 -6.34 10.88
CA VAL A 73 0.85 -6.53 12.29
C VAL A 73 2.04 -6.95 13.15
N TYR A 74 2.13 -6.40 14.34
CA TYR A 74 3.14 -6.72 15.34
C TYR A 74 2.51 -7.39 16.58
N LEU A 75 3.30 -8.15 17.33
CA LEU A 75 2.83 -8.83 18.54
C LEU A 75 2.49 -7.82 19.64
N LYS A 76 3.39 -6.88 19.88
CA LYS A 76 3.24 -5.85 20.91
C LYS A 76 3.51 -4.48 20.34
N ARG A 77 2.90 -3.47 20.95
CA ARG A 77 3.18 -2.08 20.67
C ARG A 77 4.66 -1.78 20.96
N GLY A 78 5.32 -1.12 20.01
CA GLY A 78 6.69 -0.60 20.18
C GLY A 78 7.82 -1.60 20.12
N ASN A 79 7.58 -2.91 20.07
CA ASN A 79 8.68 -3.89 20.09
C ASN A 79 9.15 -4.41 18.72
N GLY A 80 8.49 -4.01 17.65
CA GLY A 80 8.87 -4.39 16.28
C GLY A 80 8.86 -5.91 15.96
N LEU A 81 8.40 -6.76 16.90
CA LEU A 81 8.29 -8.19 16.64
C LEU A 81 7.09 -8.48 15.74
N PRO A 82 7.28 -9.08 14.57
CA PRO A 82 6.19 -9.38 13.66
C PRO A 82 5.23 -10.40 14.26
N ALA A 83 3.95 -10.26 13.95
CA ALA A 83 2.92 -11.20 14.34
C ALA A 83 2.53 -12.09 13.17
N GLN A 84 3.08 -13.28 13.10
CA GLN A 84 2.71 -14.30 12.12
C GLN A 84 1.39 -14.99 12.48
N GLY A 85 0.56 -15.24 11.46
CA GLY A 85 -0.65 -16.06 11.61
C GLY A 85 -1.84 -15.32 12.22
N VAL A 86 -1.79 -13.99 12.28
CA VAL A 86 -2.93 -13.16 12.68
C VAL A 86 -3.96 -13.15 11.57
N ASP A 87 -5.21 -13.37 11.90
CA ASP A 87 -6.32 -13.17 10.99
C ASP A 87 -6.73 -11.68 11.03
N VAL A 88 -6.61 -11.03 9.91
CA VAL A 88 -7.08 -9.66 9.67
C VAL A 88 -8.41 -9.75 8.95
N VAL A 89 -9.47 -9.51 9.69
CA VAL A 89 -10.85 -9.64 9.19
C VAL A 89 -11.34 -8.29 8.72
N ILE A 90 -11.76 -8.23 7.47
CA ILE A 90 -12.34 -7.05 6.85
C ILE A 90 -13.84 -7.24 6.72
N SER A 91 -14.61 -6.27 7.17
CA SER A 91 -16.07 -6.30 7.15
C SER A 91 -16.68 -5.03 6.53
N ASP A 92 -17.94 -5.14 6.11
CA ASP A 92 -18.75 -4.02 5.64
C ASP A 92 -19.28 -3.15 6.81
N GLY A 93 -20.10 -2.14 6.47
CA GLY A 93 -20.75 -1.27 7.45
C GLY A 93 -21.72 -1.97 8.39
N ASN A 94 -22.22 -3.14 8.02
CA ASN A 94 -23.10 -3.99 8.82
C ASN A 94 -22.33 -5.04 9.62
N LYS A 95 -20.99 -4.98 9.61
CA LYS A 95 -20.10 -5.95 10.27
C LYS A 95 -20.13 -7.36 9.66
N ASN A 96 -20.66 -7.52 8.45
CA ASN A 96 -20.54 -8.78 7.73
C ASN A 96 -19.10 -8.96 7.26
N GLU A 97 -18.52 -10.14 7.52
CA GLU A 97 -17.18 -10.46 7.07
C GLU A 97 -17.14 -10.56 5.55
N LEU A 98 -16.29 -9.77 4.93
CA LEU A 98 -16.06 -9.75 3.49
C LEU A 98 -14.80 -10.52 3.09
N ARG A 99 -13.74 -10.39 3.91
CA ARG A 99 -12.45 -11.03 3.68
C ARG A 99 -11.74 -11.33 5.00
N ARG A 100 -10.98 -12.41 4.99
CA ARG A 100 -10.07 -12.81 6.06
C ARG A 100 -8.69 -13.00 5.47
N LEU A 101 -7.75 -12.17 5.88
CA LEU A 101 -6.36 -12.19 5.43
C LEU A 101 -5.49 -12.71 6.56
N ARG A 102 -4.44 -13.45 6.22
CA ARG A 102 -3.54 -14.01 7.24
C ARG A 102 -2.15 -13.41 7.11
N SER A 103 -1.61 -12.92 8.23
CA SER A 103 -0.28 -12.33 8.24
C SER A 103 0.81 -13.41 8.10
N ASN A 104 1.86 -13.07 7.34
CA ASN A 104 3.03 -13.94 7.11
C ASN A 104 4.07 -13.80 8.24
N GLU A 105 5.24 -14.43 8.06
CA GLU A 105 6.32 -14.49 9.06
C GLU A 105 6.90 -13.12 9.44
N VAL A 106 6.74 -12.10 8.60
CA VAL A 106 7.14 -10.73 8.91
C VAL A 106 5.94 -9.84 9.30
N GLY A 107 4.77 -10.44 9.51
CA GLY A 107 3.54 -9.76 9.90
C GLY A 107 2.79 -9.09 8.74
N ASN A 108 3.28 -9.18 7.50
CA ASN A 108 2.61 -8.58 6.36
C ASN A 108 1.34 -9.34 5.98
N PHE A 109 0.30 -8.59 5.63
CA PHE A 109 -0.93 -9.11 5.04
C PHE A 109 -1.38 -8.19 3.90
N TYR A 110 -1.99 -8.78 2.88
CA TYR A 110 -2.50 -8.03 1.74
C TYR A 110 -3.53 -8.83 0.96
N VAL A 111 -4.32 -8.13 0.16
CA VAL A 111 -5.17 -8.68 -0.89
C VAL A 111 -5.07 -7.82 -2.14
N SER A 112 -4.83 -8.47 -3.27
CA SER A 112 -4.70 -7.79 -4.55
C SER A 112 -6.04 -7.43 -5.16
N THR A 113 -6.04 -6.52 -6.14
CA THR A 113 -7.20 -6.20 -6.96
C THR A 113 -7.66 -7.42 -7.78
N ASP A 114 -6.75 -8.31 -8.14
CA ASP A 114 -7.08 -9.54 -8.87
C ASP A 114 -7.77 -10.59 -7.99
N ASP A 115 -7.36 -10.69 -6.72
CA ASP A 115 -7.92 -11.64 -5.77
C ASP A 115 -9.27 -11.20 -5.18
N TRP A 116 -9.63 -9.93 -5.33
CA TRP A 116 -10.88 -9.38 -4.82
C TRP A 116 -11.62 -8.54 -5.86
N LYS A 117 -12.22 -9.20 -6.83
CA LYS A 117 -13.09 -8.56 -7.85
C LYS A 117 -14.57 -8.74 -7.47
N PRO A 118 -15.38 -7.72 -7.67
CA PRO A 118 -15.09 -6.37 -8.21
C PRO A 118 -14.45 -5.39 -7.22
N GLY A 119 -14.02 -5.84 -6.06
CA GLY A 119 -13.53 -5.02 -4.95
C GLY A 119 -14.63 -4.70 -3.93
N PRO A 120 -14.26 -4.18 -2.76
CA PRO A 120 -15.21 -3.83 -1.72
C PRO A 120 -15.84 -2.46 -1.94
N THR A 121 -17.02 -2.27 -1.38
CA THR A 121 -17.63 -0.96 -1.19
C THR A 121 -17.20 -0.38 0.16
N PHE A 122 -16.64 0.82 0.16
CA PHE A 122 -16.29 1.53 1.38
C PHE A 122 -17.51 2.25 1.99
N PRO A 123 -17.54 2.52 3.31
CA PRO A 123 -16.46 2.28 4.28
C PRO A 123 -16.36 0.80 4.72
N LEU A 124 -15.13 0.42 5.10
CA LEU A 124 -14.84 -0.89 5.64
C LEU A 124 -14.48 -0.80 7.13
N PHE A 125 -14.54 -1.92 7.82
CA PHE A 125 -14.08 -2.08 9.19
C PHE A 125 -13.08 -3.23 9.26
N SER A 126 -12.21 -3.19 10.26
CA SER A 126 -11.20 -4.24 10.45
C SER A 126 -11.07 -4.64 11.91
N ARG A 127 -10.79 -5.93 12.14
CA ARG A 127 -10.38 -6.46 13.42
C ARG A 127 -9.22 -7.46 13.24
N LEU A 128 -8.43 -7.59 14.26
CA LEU A 128 -7.36 -8.59 14.36
C LEU A 128 -7.85 -9.73 15.27
N GLU A 129 -7.64 -10.96 14.86
CA GLU A 129 -7.95 -12.15 15.64
C GLU A 129 -6.71 -13.04 15.76
N TYR A 130 -6.33 -13.40 16.99
CA TYR A 130 -5.15 -14.23 17.25
C TYR A 130 -5.21 -14.88 18.64
N GLY A 131 -5.12 -16.20 18.71
CA GLY A 131 -5.03 -16.92 19.98
C GLY A 131 -6.14 -16.60 20.97
N GLY A 132 -7.37 -16.36 20.49
CA GLY A 132 -8.51 -15.95 21.32
C GLY A 132 -8.57 -14.45 21.61
N THR A 133 -7.56 -13.69 21.25
CA THR A 133 -7.57 -12.21 21.35
C THR A 133 -8.25 -11.62 20.12
N VAL A 134 -9.17 -10.67 20.35
CA VAL A 134 -9.82 -9.88 19.30
C VAL A 134 -9.55 -8.41 19.57
N LYS A 135 -9.04 -7.70 18.57
CA LYS A 135 -8.79 -6.25 18.64
C LYS A 135 -9.45 -5.56 17.46
N GLU A 136 -10.43 -4.73 17.72
CA GLU A 136 -11.18 -4.03 16.68
C GLU A 136 -10.63 -2.62 16.45
N MET A 137 -10.61 -2.22 15.18
CA MET A 137 -10.41 -0.83 14.80
C MET A 137 -11.70 -0.04 15.11
N GLN A 138 -11.59 1.06 15.85
CA GLN A 138 -12.73 1.85 16.28
C GLN A 138 -13.27 2.78 15.17
N THR A 139 -12.44 3.08 14.17
CA THR A 139 -12.79 3.97 13.05
C THR A 139 -12.96 3.19 11.76
N ALA A 140 -13.79 3.70 10.86
CA ALA A 140 -13.96 3.11 9.55
C ALA A 140 -12.77 3.40 8.63
N ILE A 141 -12.47 2.45 7.77
CA ILE A 141 -11.55 2.62 6.64
C ILE A 141 -12.34 3.30 5.52
N GLY A 142 -12.02 4.55 5.18
CA GLY A 142 -12.78 5.35 4.20
C GLY A 142 -12.60 4.89 2.76
N ARG A 143 -11.43 5.14 2.18
CA ARG A 143 -11.12 4.81 0.78
C ARG A 143 -9.76 4.16 0.60
N ARG A 144 -8.89 4.28 1.60
CA ARG A 144 -7.50 3.83 1.51
C ARG A 144 -7.31 2.60 2.38
N GLY A 145 -7.18 1.45 1.75
CA GLY A 145 -6.91 0.18 2.43
C GLY A 145 -5.44 -0.02 2.79
N ASP A 146 -4.67 1.05 2.89
CA ASP A 146 -3.28 1.03 3.32
C ASP A 146 -3.21 1.25 4.83
N CYS A 147 -3.20 0.17 5.58
CA CYS A 147 -3.21 0.23 7.04
C CYS A 147 -1.94 0.89 7.58
N SER A 148 -0.79 0.57 7.00
CA SER A 148 0.49 1.14 7.42
C SER A 148 0.65 2.63 7.04
N PHE A 149 -0.22 3.18 6.20
CA PHE A 149 -0.21 4.62 5.93
C PHE A 149 -0.61 5.47 7.14
N CYS A 150 -1.58 4.97 7.92
CA CYS A 150 -2.01 5.61 9.16
C CYS A 150 -1.26 5.04 10.39
N HIS A 151 -0.95 3.75 10.35
CA HIS A 151 -0.38 2.98 11.45
C HIS A 151 1.13 2.74 11.28
N TYR A 152 1.93 3.81 11.18
CA TYR A 152 3.39 3.69 11.09
C TYR A 152 4.15 4.65 12.03
N GLY A 153 3.42 5.45 12.80
CA GLY A 153 4.01 6.42 13.72
C GLY A 153 4.84 5.76 14.81
N ALA A 154 5.89 6.44 15.25
CA ALA A 154 6.61 6.04 16.45
C ALA A 154 5.71 6.19 17.69
N ASP A 155 6.00 5.42 18.74
CA ASP A 155 5.28 5.55 20.00
C ASP A 155 5.40 6.99 20.56
N GLY A 156 4.24 7.58 20.86
CA GLY A 156 4.15 8.96 21.33
C GLY A 156 4.09 10.04 20.26
N GLU A 157 4.17 9.68 18.97
CA GLU A 157 3.94 10.61 17.88
C GLU A 157 2.46 11.01 17.80
N LYS A 158 2.21 12.32 17.61
CA LYS A 158 0.83 12.87 17.60
C LYS A 158 0.19 12.86 16.22
N THR A 159 0.97 12.67 15.16
CA THR A 159 0.54 12.80 13.76
C THR A 159 0.10 11.51 13.14
N HIS A 160 0.60 10.37 13.65
CA HIS A 160 0.28 9.04 13.15
C HIS A 160 -0.11 8.10 14.28
N MET A 161 -0.90 7.09 13.95
CA MET A 161 -1.24 6.01 14.88
C MET A 161 -0.05 5.07 15.03
N PRO A 162 0.13 4.43 16.19
CA PRO A 162 1.14 3.40 16.35
C PRO A 162 0.91 2.25 15.34
N PRO A 163 1.96 1.50 14.99
CA PRO A 163 1.82 0.31 14.17
C PRO A 163 0.73 -0.61 14.66
N LEU A 164 0.12 -1.39 13.77
CA LEU A 164 -0.89 -2.38 14.19
C LEU A 164 -0.25 -3.40 15.14
N TYR A 165 -0.84 -3.60 16.30
CA TYR A 165 -0.33 -4.53 17.32
C TYR A 165 -1.46 -5.26 18.01
N LEU A 166 -1.17 -6.47 18.52
CA LEU A 166 -2.15 -7.31 19.23
C LEU A 166 -2.32 -6.89 20.69
N THR A 167 -1.21 -6.69 21.41
CA THR A 167 -1.23 -6.42 22.84
C THR A 167 -0.47 -5.15 23.21
N GLU A 168 -0.92 -4.46 24.26
CA GLU A 168 -0.15 -3.39 24.86
C GLU A 168 1.15 -3.96 25.49
N PRO A 169 2.20 -3.12 25.64
CA PRO A 169 3.35 -3.50 26.46
C PRO A 169 2.85 -3.88 27.84
N THR A 170 3.34 -4.99 28.39
CA THR A 170 3.17 -5.25 29.81
C THR A 170 3.82 -4.11 30.57
N ALA A 171 3.10 -3.43 31.45
CA ALA A 171 3.70 -2.46 32.36
C ALA A 171 4.87 -3.11 33.12
N PRO A 172 5.98 -2.37 33.32
CA PRO A 172 7.13 -2.88 34.07
C PRO A 172 6.78 -3.19 35.53
#